data_1ce89b5e9758acb455af982908f39bea
#
_entry.id   1ce89b5e9758acb455af982908f39bea
#
_cell.length_a   1.000
_cell.length_b   1.000
_cell.length_c   1.000
_cell.angle_alpha   90.00
_cell.angle_beta   90.00
_cell.angle_gamma   90.00
#
_symmetry.space_group_name_H-M   'P 1'
#
loop_
_entity.id
_entity.type
_entity.pdbx_description
1 polymer ?
#
loop_
_entity_poly.entity_id
_entity_poly.type
_entity_poly.pdbx_seq_one_letter_code
_entity_poly.pdbx_strand_id
1 'polypeptide(L)'
;MNLTRRDLAVVGVFALSATPLIVPAMAGTDDEEAVKQAVEALRKAILAQDKATLETLAAEQLSYSHSDAHLEDKTKFINAIMTRRAVFKSLEFPELTIAIAGNNAIVRHLWVSESELDGKVTNTKIGVLQVWQKQGSSWKLLARASFKLPESA
;
A
#
# COMPACT_ATOMS: atom_id res chain seq x y z
N MET A 1 80.00 -30.68 -20.18
CA MET A 1 78.95 -31.51 -20.68
C MET A 1 78.09 -32.01 -19.53
N ASN A 2 77.20 -31.38 -18.98
CA ASN A 2 76.16 -31.99 -18.15
C ASN A 2 75.07 -30.86 -17.93
N LEU A 3 73.96 -31.06 -18.52
CA LEU A 3 72.77 -30.21 -18.40
C LEU A 3 72.07 -30.57 -17.09
N THR A 4 71.99 -29.65 -16.17
CA THR A 4 71.20 -29.76 -14.95
C THR A 4 69.78 -29.16 -15.19
N ARG A 5 68.82 -30.01 -14.99
CA ARG A 5 67.40 -29.68 -15.03
C ARG A 5 67.06 -28.81 -13.81
N ARG A 6 66.48 -27.67 -14.06
CA ARG A 6 65.84 -26.82 -13.03
C ARG A 6 64.37 -27.13 -13.02
N ASP A 7 63.89 -27.69 -11.93
CA ASP A 7 62.47 -27.88 -11.68
C ASP A 7 61.82 -26.55 -11.36
N LEU A 8 60.88 -26.15 -12.21
CA LEU A 8 60.01 -25.01 -11.96
C LEU A 8 58.80 -25.53 -11.18
N ALA A 9 58.76 -25.24 -9.89
CA ALA A 9 57.57 -25.42 -9.09
C ALA A 9 56.59 -24.29 -9.40
N VAL A 10 55.50 -24.60 -10.08
CA VAL A 10 54.37 -23.67 -10.28
C VAL A 10 53.50 -23.71 -9.03
N VAL A 11 53.59 -22.67 -8.21
CA VAL A 11 52.66 -22.46 -7.10
C VAL A 11 51.36 -21.89 -7.68
N GLY A 12 50.35 -22.73 -7.80
CA GLY A 12 49.01 -22.31 -8.16
C GLY A 12 48.34 -21.56 -7.00
N VAL A 13 48.19 -20.27 -7.13
CA VAL A 13 47.37 -19.48 -6.24
C VAL A 13 45.93 -19.69 -6.63
N PHE A 14 45.19 -20.50 -5.86
CA PHE A 14 43.73 -20.56 -5.95
C PHE A 14 43.18 -19.30 -5.33
N ALA A 15 42.79 -18.31 -6.17
CA ALA A 15 41.94 -17.19 -5.75
C ALA A 15 40.55 -17.76 -5.49
N LEU A 16 40.16 -17.91 -4.22
CA LEU A 16 38.76 -18.10 -3.84
C LEU A 16 38.02 -16.83 -4.18
N SER A 17 37.30 -16.83 -5.30
CA SER A 17 36.32 -15.81 -5.62
C SER A 17 35.13 -16.00 -4.68
N ALA A 18 35.12 -15.26 -3.57
CA ALA A 18 33.91 -15.12 -2.75
C ALA A 18 32.88 -14.33 -3.56
N THR A 19 32.00 -15.03 -4.27
CA THR A 19 30.77 -14.42 -4.79
C THR A 19 29.93 -13.99 -3.60
N PRO A 20 29.59 -12.69 -3.47
CA PRO A 20 28.65 -12.30 -2.44
C PRO A 20 27.32 -12.97 -2.76
N LEU A 21 26.84 -13.81 -1.86
CA LEU A 21 25.46 -14.27 -1.86
C LEU A 21 24.61 -13.00 -1.67
N ILE A 22 24.02 -12.52 -2.77
CA ILE A 22 22.97 -11.52 -2.71
C ILE A 22 21.78 -12.24 -2.09
N VAL A 23 21.66 -12.13 -0.76
CA VAL A 23 20.44 -12.49 -0.06
C VAL A 23 19.38 -11.50 -0.57
N PRO A 24 18.31 -11.95 -1.24
CA PRO A 24 17.23 -11.03 -1.58
C PRO A 24 16.70 -10.45 -0.28
N ALA A 25 16.86 -9.14 -0.14
CA ALA A 25 16.54 -8.43 1.08
C ALA A 25 15.08 -8.69 1.47
N MET A 26 14.86 -8.85 2.76
CA MET A 26 13.55 -8.85 3.44
C MET A 26 12.79 -7.52 3.32
N ALA A 27 13.02 -6.75 2.27
CA ALA A 27 12.35 -5.48 2.00
C ALA A 27 10.83 -5.63 1.83
N GLY A 28 10.35 -6.83 1.49
CA GLY A 28 8.94 -7.09 1.28
C GLY A 28 8.09 -7.04 2.56
N THR A 29 8.62 -7.50 3.69
CA THR A 29 7.88 -7.54 4.98
C THR A 29 7.78 -6.17 5.63
N ASP A 30 8.84 -5.36 5.56
CA ASP A 30 8.86 -4.02 6.14
C ASP A 30 7.98 -3.06 5.33
N ASP A 31 7.99 -3.15 4.02
CA ASP A 31 7.13 -2.35 3.15
C ASP A 31 5.66 -2.78 3.26
N GLU A 32 5.37 -4.07 3.40
CA GLU A 32 4.01 -4.57 3.62
C GLU A 32 3.44 -4.04 4.95
N GLU A 33 4.21 -4.09 6.03
CA GLU A 33 3.80 -3.56 7.33
C GLU A 33 3.64 -2.02 7.27
N ALA A 34 4.52 -1.31 6.58
CA ALA A 34 4.40 0.13 6.39
C ALA A 34 3.13 0.52 5.61
N VAL A 35 2.78 -0.24 4.57
CA VAL A 35 1.53 -0.04 3.81
C VAL A 35 0.32 -0.35 4.69
N LYS A 36 0.36 -1.43 5.47
CA LYS A 36 -0.72 -1.78 6.41
C LYS A 36 -0.98 -0.67 7.43
N GLN A 37 0.10 -0.09 7.98
CA GLN A 37 0.00 1.07 8.89
C GLN A 37 -0.58 2.30 8.19
N ALA A 38 -0.19 2.57 6.93
CA ALA A 38 -0.74 3.67 6.15
C ALA A 38 -2.24 3.48 5.85
N VAL A 39 -2.68 2.26 5.54
CA VAL A 39 -4.10 1.92 5.35
C VAL A 39 -4.90 2.12 6.64
N GLU A 40 -4.35 1.71 7.77
CA GLU A 40 -5.01 1.90 9.06
C GLU A 40 -5.05 3.39 9.47
N ALA A 41 -3.97 4.14 9.18
CA ALA A 41 -3.95 5.59 9.38
C ALA A 41 -5.01 6.29 8.52
N LEU A 42 -5.18 5.86 7.26
CA LEU A 42 -6.24 6.36 6.38
C LEU A 42 -7.64 6.08 6.94
N ARG A 43 -7.88 4.85 7.44
CA ARG A 43 -9.16 4.49 8.06
C ARG A 43 -9.48 5.39 9.26
N LYS A 44 -8.52 5.59 10.15
CA LYS A 44 -8.66 6.46 11.32
C LYS A 44 -8.88 7.92 10.93
N ALA A 45 -8.14 8.42 9.93
CA ALA A 45 -8.29 9.79 9.45
C ALA A 45 -9.67 10.03 8.81
N ILE A 46 -10.21 9.04 8.10
CA ILE A 46 -11.58 9.10 7.56
C ILE A 46 -12.61 9.16 8.68
N LEU A 47 -12.46 8.34 9.71
CA LEU A 47 -13.37 8.34 10.88
C LEU A 47 -13.34 9.68 11.61
N ALA A 48 -12.15 10.17 11.90
CA ALA A 48 -11.93 11.39 12.68
C ALA A 48 -12.08 12.69 11.87
N GLN A 49 -12.26 12.61 10.54
CA GLN A 49 -12.19 13.76 9.62
C GLN A 49 -10.88 14.55 9.82
N ASP A 50 -9.75 13.83 9.97
CA ASP A 50 -8.43 14.42 10.16
C ASP A 50 -7.83 14.86 8.82
N LYS A 51 -8.05 16.14 8.50
CA LYS A 51 -7.59 16.73 7.25
C LYS A 51 -6.07 16.63 7.08
N ALA A 52 -5.30 16.91 8.12
CA ALA A 52 -3.84 16.94 8.03
C ALA A 52 -3.27 15.55 7.69
N THR A 53 -3.79 14.50 8.33
CA THR A 53 -3.40 13.12 8.02
C THR A 53 -3.86 12.72 6.61
N LEU A 54 -5.07 13.09 6.19
CA LEU A 54 -5.56 12.82 4.83
C LEU A 54 -4.69 13.50 3.76
N GLU A 55 -4.30 14.76 3.95
CA GLU A 55 -3.40 15.49 3.05
C GLU A 55 -2.02 14.82 2.96
N THR A 56 -1.53 14.30 4.08
CA THR A 56 -0.25 13.61 4.15
C THR A 56 -0.29 12.26 3.43
N LEU A 57 -1.37 11.50 3.58
CA LEU A 57 -1.49 10.15 3.02
C LEU A 57 -1.86 10.14 1.54
N ALA A 58 -2.62 11.12 1.05
CA ALA A 58 -3.03 11.18 -0.35
C ALA A 58 -1.90 11.76 -1.23
N ALA A 59 -1.57 11.06 -2.32
CA ALA A 59 -0.68 11.59 -3.35
C ALA A 59 -1.33 12.76 -4.08
N GLU A 60 -0.52 13.68 -4.62
CA GLU A 60 -1.04 14.80 -5.42
C GLU A 60 -1.78 14.32 -6.67
N GLN A 61 -1.37 13.15 -7.19
CA GLN A 61 -1.97 12.51 -8.37
C GLN A 61 -3.13 11.57 -8.03
N LEU A 62 -3.67 11.61 -6.81
CA LEU A 62 -4.74 10.71 -6.40
C LEU A 62 -5.89 10.73 -7.41
N SER A 63 -6.29 9.53 -7.81
CA SER A 63 -7.49 9.28 -8.60
C SER A 63 -8.37 8.26 -7.89
N TYR A 64 -9.58 8.66 -7.54
CA TYR A 64 -10.55 7.79 -6.90
C TYR A 64 -11.81 7.64 -7.76
N SER A 65 -12.13 6.41 -8.12
CA SER A 65 -13.39 6.03 -8.78
C SER A 65 -14.36 5.44 -7.76
N HIS A 66 -15.51 6.05 -7.63
CA HIS A 66 -16.62 5.55 -6.82
C HIS A 66 -17.37 4.40 -7.54
N SER A 67 -18.21 3.69 -6.79
CA SER A 67 -19.01 2.57 -7.33
C SER A 67 -20.10 2.97 -8.33
N ASP A 68 -20.37 4.26 -8.46
CA ASP A 68 -21.25 4.89 -9.47
C ASP A 68 -20.47 5.51 -10.63
N ALA A 69 -19.16 5.24 -10.69
CA ALA A 69 -18.21 5.70 -11.72
C ALA A 69 -17.85 7.20 -11.67
N HIS A 70 -18.30 7.99 -10.70
CA HIS A 70 -17.80 9.35 -10.59
C HIS A 70 -16.36 9.38 -10.07
N LEU A 71 -15.59 10.39 -10.50
CA LEU A 71 -14.17 10.51 -10.22
C LEU A 71 -13.88 11.67 -9.29
N GLU A 72 -13.00 11.42 -8.33
CA GLU A 72 -12.44 12.40 -7.42
C GLU A 72 -10.91 12.46 -7.54
N ASP A 73 -10.38 13.68 -7.56
CA ASP A 73 -8.99 13.98 -7.28
C ASP A 73 -8.75 14.10 -5.76
N LYS A 74 -7.51 14.37 -5.36
CA LYS A 74 -7.13 14.56 -3.96
C LYS A 74 -7.99 15.60 -3.25
N THR A 75 -8.22 16.74 -3.89
CA THR A 75 -8.98 17.85 -3.29
C THR A 75 -10.42 17.46 -3.04
N LYS A 76 -11.08 16.87 -4.04
CA LYS A 76 -12.47 16.40 -3.92
C LYS A 76 -12.59 15.28 -2.89
N PHE A 77 -11.68 14.31 -2.90
CA PHE A 77 -11.65 13.22 -1.93
C PHE A 77 -11.58 13.73 -0.49
N ILE A 78 -10.65 14.64 -0.20
CA ILE A 78 -10.51 15.22 1.14
C ILE A 78 -11.74 16.05 1.50
N ASN A 79 -12.21 16.91 0.60
CA ASN A 79 -13.40 17.73 0.84
C ASN A 79 -14.65 16.88 1.11
N ALA A 80 -14.86 15.80 0.38
CA ALA A 80 -15.98 14.88 0.61
C ALA A 80 -15.95 14.30 2.03
N ILE A 81 -14.78 13.94 2.54
CA ILE A 81 -14.62 13.46 3.91
C ILE A 81 -14.88 14.58 4.91
N MET A 82 -14.29 15.76 4.70
CA MET A 82 -14.38 16.89 5.64
C MET A 82 -15.79 17.49 5.74
N THR A 83 -16.55 17.47 4.65
CA THR A 83 -17.92 18.03 4.61
C THR A 83 -19.00 16.98 4.85
N ARG A 84 -18.61 15.72 5.10
CA ARG A 84 -19.56 14.65 5.38
C ARG A 84 -20.39 14.97 6.62
N ARG A 85 -21.72 14.99 6.46
CA ARG A 85 -22.68 15.19 7.55
C ARG A 85 -22.99 13.91 8.30
N ALA A 86 -22.94 12.75 7.61
CA ALA A 86 -23.17 11.47 8.24
C ALA A 86 -22.05 11.13 9.24
N VAL A 87 -22.43 10.68 10.42
CA VAL A 87 -21.50 10.24 11.46
C VAL A 87 -21.30 8.73 11.32
N PHE A 88 -20.06 8.30 11.16
CA PHE A 88 -19.74 6.88 11.22
C PHE A 88 -19.82 6.38 12.65
N LYS A 89 -20.64 5.37 12.88
CA LYS A 89 -20.69 4.60 14.13
C LYS A 89 -19.58 3.54 14.12
N SER A 90 -19.33 2.97 12.93
CA SER A 90 -18.22 2.04 12.71
C SER A 90 -17.69 2.16 11.29
N LEU A 91 -16.41 1.86 11.11
CA LEU A 91 -15.76 1.70 9.83
C LEU A 91 -14.65 0.66 9.97
N GLU A 92 -14.77 -0.43 9.23
CA GLU A 92 -13.84 -1.53 9.23
C GLU A 92 -13.37 -1.85 7.81
N PHE A 93 -12.13 -2.35 7.72
CA PHE A 93 -11.51 -2.81 6.47
C PHE A 93 -11.16 -4.30 6.57
N PRO A 94 -12.15 -5.21 6.66
CA PRO A 94 -11.88 -6.64 6.71
C PRO A 94 -11.39 -7.18 5.36
N GLU A 95 -10.84 -8.40 5.39
CA GLU A 95 -10.29 -9.11 4.22
C GLU A 95 -9.14 -8.31 3.57
N LEU A 96 -8.34 -7.63 4.39
CA LEU A 96 -7.20 -6.85 3.92
C LEU A 96 -6.13 -7.75 3.33
N THR A 97 -5.77 -7.49 2.08
CA THR A 97 -4.62 -8.10 1.39
C THR A 97 -3.72 -7.03 0.82
N ILE A 98 -2.41 -7.26 0.88
CA ILE A 98 -1.38 -6.34 0.40
C ILE A 98 -0.41 -7.13 -0.49
N ALA A 99 -0.11 -6.59 -1.67
CA ALA A 99 0.89 -7.14 -2.57
C ALA A 99 1.87 -6.04 -2.98
N ILE A 100 3.13 -6.20 -2.60
CA ILE A 100 4.19 -5.23 -2.92
C ILE A 100 4.75 -5.51 -4.33
N ALA A 101 4.88 -4.48 -5.14
CA ALA A 101 5.47 -4.52 -6.47
C ALA A 101 6.43 -3.33 -6.66
N GLY A 102 7.68 -3.51 -6.26
CA GLY A 102 8.69 -2.45 -6.23
C GLY A 102 8.25 -1.32 -5.31
N ASN A 103 8.18 -0.10 -5.84
CA ASN A 103 7.71 1.07 -5.11
C ASN A 103 6.18 1.23 -5.08
N ASN A 104 5.43 0.20 -5.45
CA ASN A 104 3.98 0.22 -5.45
C ASN A 104 3.43 -0.92 -4.61
N ALA A 105 2.25 -0.73 -4.07
CA ALA A 105 1.50 -1.75 -3.37
C ALA A 105 0.06 -1.78 -3.88
N ILE A 106 -0.44 -2.98 -4.14
CA ILE A 106 -1.85 -3.23 -4.42
C ILE A 106 -2.50 -3.68 -3.12
N VAL A 107 -3.53 -2.97 -2.70
CA VAL A 107 -4.27 -3.26 -1.48
C VAL A 107 -5.73 -3.54 -1.84
N ARG A 108 -6.28 -4.62 -1.29
CA ARG A 108 -7.70 -4.95 -1.40
C ARG A 108 -8.29 -5.17 -0.02
N HIS A 109 -9.50 -4.72 0.18
CA HIS A 109 -10.27 -4.97 1.38
C HIS A 109 -11.76 -4.77 1.10
N LEU A 110 -12.60 -5.16 2.05
CA LEU A 110 -13.96 -4.68 2.09
C LEU A 110 -14.02 -3.37 2.87
N TRP A 111 -14.90 -2.48 2.46
CA TRP A 111 -15.37 -1.36 3.26
C TRP A 111 -16.66 -1.79 3.92
N VAL A 112 -16.65 -1.88 5.23
CA VAL A 112 -17.85 -2.19 6.03
C VAL A 112 -18.06 -1.03 6.99
N SER A 113 -19.22 -0.37 6.90
CA SER A 113 -19.51 0.76 7.76
C SER A 113 -20.97 0.84 8.15
N GLU A 114 -21.20 1.36 9.36
CA GLU A 114 -22.48 1.87 9.81
C GLU A 114 -22.35 3.38 9.98
N SER A 115 -23.26 4.13 9.37
CA SER A 115 -23.31 5.58 9.49
C SER A 115 -24.73 6.06 9.78
N GLU A 116 -24.83 7.21 10.44
CA GLU A 116 -26.11 7.84 10.79
C GLU A 116 -26.17 9.27 10.27
N LEU A 117 -27.26 9.61 9.64
CA LEU A 117 -27.60 10.97 9.23
C LEU A 117 -29.07 11.27 9.58
N ASP A 118 -29.29 12.31 10.38
CA ASP A 118 -30.62 12.76 10.79
C ASP A 118 -31.49 11.62 11.36
N GLY A 119 -30.89 10.76 12.20
CA GLY A 119 -31.52 9.59 12.82
C GLY A 119 -31.68 8.37 11.91
N LYS A 120 -31.32 8.47 10.62
CA LYS A 120 -31.35 7.35 9.69
C LYS A 120 -30.01 6.62 9.66
N VAL A 121 -30.03 5.34 9.99
CA VAL A 121 -28.86 4.45 9.91
C VAL A 121 -28.73 3.88 8.51
N THR A 122 -27.51 3.88 7.99
CA THR A 122 -27.13 3.27 6.70
C THR A 122 -25.97 2.33 6.89
N ASN A 123 -26.12 1.09 6.45
CA ASN A 123 -25.05 0.09 6.42
C ASN A 123 -24.50 -0.02 5.01
N THR A 124 -23.17 0.00 4.87
CA THR A 124 -22.49 -0.12 3.58
C THR A 124 -21.50 -1.27 3.64
N LYS A 125 -21.55 -2.14 2.59
CA LYS A 125 -20.55 -3.19 2.35
C LYS A 125 -20.20 -3.19 0.87
N ILE A 126 -18.98 -2.80 0.54
CA ILE A 126 -18.48 -2.71 -0.85
C ILE A 126 -17.04 -3.22 -0.93
N GLY A 127 -16.61 -3.62 -2.12
CA GLY A 127 -15.21 -3.92 -2.38
C GLY A 127 -14.40 -2.66 -2.65
N VAL A 128 -13.13 -2.66 -2.24
CA VAL A 128 -12.20 -1.56 -2.47
C VAL A 128 -10.87 -2.10 -2.99
N LEU A 129 -10.37 -1.45 -4.03
CA LEU A 129 -9.02 -1.58 -4.53
C LEU A 129 -8.28 -0.26 -4.29
N GLN A 130 -7.07 -0.34 -3.76
CA GLN A 130 -6.17 0.80 -3.61
C GLN A 130 -4.81 0.49 -4.25
N VAL A 131 -4.19 1.51 -4.81
CA VAL A 131 -2.78 1.50 -5.19
C VAL A 131 -2.07 2.52 -4.32
N TRP A 132 -1.05 2.06 -3.62
CA TRP A 132 -0.16 2.91 -2.84
C TRP A 132 1.19 2.99 -3.53
N GLN A 133 1.83 4.14 -3.47
CA GLN A 133 3.16 4.38 -4.04
C GLN A 133 4.09 4.93 -2.98
N LYS A 134 5.30 4.38 -2.93
CA LYS A 134 6.37 4.88 -2.08
C LYS A 134 6.96 6.14 -2.69
N GLN A 135 6.73 7.27 -2.05
CA GLN A 135 7.26 8.58 -2.44
C GLN A 135 8.21 9.06 -1.35
N GLY A 136 9.52 9.02 -1.64
CA GLY A 136 10.55 9.17 -0.62
C GLY A 136 10.50 8.03 0.41
N SER A 137 10.35 8.36 1.68
CA SER A 137 10.22 7.39 2.78
C SER A 137 8.77 7.04 3.15
N SER A 138 7.78 7.62 2.47
CA SER A 138 6.37 7.51 2.84
C SER A 138 5.55 6.82 1.77
N TRP A 139 4.59 6.00 2.17
CA TRP A 139 3.59 5.44 1.28
C TRP A 139 2.42 6.41 1.11
N LYS A 140 2.04 6.68 -0.14
CA LYS A 140 0.95 7.59 -0.52
C LYS A 140 -0.13 6.85 -1.29
N LEU A 141 -1.38 7.15 -0.99
CA LEU A 141 -2.53 6.64 -1.75
C LEU A 141 -2.54 7.31 -3.13
N LEU A 142 -2.24 6.53 -4.18
CA LEU A 142 -2.16 7.00 -5.56
C LEU A 142 -3.47 6.79 -6.31
N ALA A 143 -4.12 5.64 -6.08
CA ALA A 143 -5.40 5.34 -6.71
C ALA A 143 -6.31 4.57 -5.76
N ARG A 144 -7.61 4.78 -5.92
CA ARG A 144 -8.66 4.02 -5.24
C ARG A 144 -9.82 3.77 -6.19
N ALA A 145 -10.41 2.57 -6.09
CA ALA A 145 -11.66 2.24 -6.74
C ALA A 145 -12.57 1.51 -5.77
N SER A 146 -13.84 1.90 -5.75
CA SER A 146 -14.89 1.19 -5.02
C SER A 146 -15.81 0.48 -6.00
N PHE A 147 -16.29 -0.71 -5.65
CA PHE A 147 -17.19 -1.49 -6.49
C PHE A 147 -18.22 -2.24 -5.66
N LYS A 148 -19.39 -2.42 -6.25
CA LYS A 148 -20.45 -3.21 -5.64
C LYS A 148 -20.05 -4.69 -5.62
N LEU A 149 -20.37 -5.36 -4.53
CA LEU A 149 -20.22 -6.81 -4.46
C LEU A 149 -21.37 -7.48 -5.24
N PRO A 150 -21.15 -8.70 -5.79
CA PRO A 150 -22.24 -9.50 -6.33
C PRO A 150 -23.32 -9.72 -5.26
N GLU A 151 -24.58 -9.69 -5.65
CA GLU A 151 -25.65 -10.16 -4.77
C GLU A 151 -25.41 -11.63 -4.49
N SER A 152 -25.43 -12.00 -3.19
CA SER A 152 -25.33 -13.40 -2.80
C SER A 152 -26.52 -14.15 -3.38
N ALA A 153 -26.26 -15.12 -4.24
CA ALA A 153 -27.29 -16.03 -4.76
C ALA A 153 -27.88 -16.90 -3.65
#